data_8cc3cdc3b1e2c44af958858da53c876d
#
_entry.id   8cc3cdc3b1e2c44af958858da53c876d
#
_cell.length_a   1.000
_cell.length_b   1.000
_cell.length_c   1.000
_cell.angle_alpha   90.00
_cell.angle_beta   90.00
_cell.angle_gamma   90.00
#
_symmetry.space_group_name_H-M   'P 1'
#
loop_
_entity.id
_entity.type
_entity.pdbx_description
1 polymer ?
#
loop_
_entity_poly.entity_id
_entity_poly.type
_entity_poly.pdbx_seq_one_letter_code
_entity_poly.pdbx_strand_id
1 'polypeptide(L)'
;LCIKFKCMSKIVEVNGIQQYCDMIGVKTLHPLVDVVDFSKLPPIRYALPRRLFGYYAVYLKGSKHTALLYGRSKYDYEEGTLVFIAPGQVAGMEENEQLRKVNGYVLMFHPDFLRGTSLEQKIKHYSYFSYDTNEALHLTEQERTVFVECLMRIQDELSNFDEQSKDLIVDYITLALDYCIRFYDRQFHTRSIVNHDILARLEKLLDDYFSSSVPLIKGLPNVQYCADELCLSTNYLSDLVRKETGISALKHIHRK
;
A
#
# COMPACT_ATOMS: atom_id res chain seq x y z
N LEU A 1 -24.31 -33.86 2.98
CA LEU A 1 -22.84 -33.63 2.84
C LEU A 1 -22.60 -32.85 1.52
N CYS A 2 -22.65 -31.53 1.57
CA CYS A 2 -22.38 -30.68 0.43
C CYS A 2 -21.01 -30.02 0.69
N ILE A 3 -19.94 -30.63 0.17
CA ILE A 3 -18.60 -30.06 0.18
C ILE A 3 -18.60 -28.95 -0.87
N LYS A 4 -18.78 -27.71 -0.43
CA LYS A 4 -18.51 -26.54 -1.27
C LYS A 4 -16.99 -26.49 -1.49
N PHE A 5 -16.52 -26.96 -2.62
CA PHE A 5 -15.21 -26.63 -3.16
C PHE A 5 -15.15 -25.12 -3.34
N LYS A 6 -14.53 -24.44 -2.39
CA LYS A 6 -14.17 -23.05 -2.50
C LYS A 6 -13.11 -22.97 -3.60
N CYS A 7 -13.51 -22.51 -4.78
CA CYS A 7 -12.61 -22.28 -5.91
C CYS A 7 -11.50 -21.37 -5.40
N MET A 8 -10.28 -21.91 -5.19
CA MET A 8 -9.09 -21.10 -4.90
C MET A 8 -8.79 -20.33 -6.19
N SER A 9 -9.11 -19.05 -6.25
CA SER A 9 -8.76 -18.18 -7.37
C SER A 9 -7.26 -18.29 -7.61
N LYS A 10 -6.88 -18.71 -8.83
CA LYS A 10 -5.49 -18.88 -9.24
C LYS A 10 -4.77 -17.55 -9.11
N ILE A 11 -3.65 -17.53 -8.39
CA ILE A 11 -2.77 -16.35 -8.32
C ILE A 11 -2.04 -16.26 -9.66
N VAL A 12 -2.09 -15.10 -10.31
CA VAL A 12 -1.37 -14.81 -11.54
C VAL A 12 -0.14 -13.98 -11.21
N GLU A 13 1.04 -14.44 -11.62
CA GLU A 13 2.26 -13.65 -11.48
C GLU A 13 2.31 -12.56 -12.54
N VAL A 14 2.54 -11.33 -12.13
CA VAL A 14 2.70 -10.14 -12.99
C VAL A 14 4.05 -9.52 -12.67
N ASN A 15 5.07 -9.98 -13.38
CA ASN A 15 6.47 -9.62 -13.09
C ASN A 15 6.90 -8.32 -13.79
N GLY A 16 6.16 -7.83 -14.77
CA GLY A 16 6.51 -6.64 -15.54
C GLY A 16 5.33 -5.68 -15.73
N ILE A 17 5.66 -4.40 -15.86
CA ILE A 17 4.69 -3.31 -16.09
C ILE A 17 3.99 -3.49 -17.44
N GLN A 18 4.74 -3.86 -18.49
CA GLN A 18 4.18 -4.16 -19.80
C GLN A 18 3.06 -5.22 -19.72
N GLN A 19 3.32 -6.32 -19.00
CA GLN A 19 2.32 -7.39 -18.82
C GLN A 19 1.03 -6.88 -18.16
N TYR A 20 1.16 -5.98 -17.17
CA TYR A 20 0.00 -5.36 -16.54
C TYR A 20 -0.76 -4.45 -17.51
N CYS A 21 -0.04 -3.58 -18.24
CA CYS A 21 -0.63 -2.67 -19.21
C CYS A 21 -1.35 -3.42 -20.34
N ASP A 22 -0.77 -4.50 -20.85
CA ASP A 22 -1.41 -5.37 -21.85
C ASP A 22 -2.74 -5.97 -21.34
N MET A 23 -2.79 -6.38 -20.06
CA MET A 23 -4.00 -6.93 -19.44
C MET A 23 -5.15 -5.92 -19.33
N ILE A 24 -4.85 -4.63 -19.22
CA ILE A 24 -5.84 -3.55 -19.14
C ILE A 24 -6.02 -2.79 -20.46
N GLY A 25 -5.33 -3.23 -21.54
CA GLY A 25 -5.45 -2.65 -22.88
C GLY A 25 -4.78 -1.29 -23.02
N VAL A 26 -3.71 -1.02 -22.28
CA VAL A 26 -2.95 0.26 -22.31
C VAL A 26 -1.60 0.04 -22.97
N LYS A 27 -1.19 0.98 -23.82
CA LYS A 27 0.17 1.01 -24.36
C LYS A 27 1.11 1.53 -23.29
N THR A 28 2.11 0.73 -22.94
CA THR A 28 3.16 1.12 -21.99
C THR A 28 4.09 2.15 -22.62
N LEU A 29 4.42 3.21 -21.87
CA LEU A 29 5.37 4.24 -22.29
C LEU A 29 6.82 3.79 -22.05
N HIS A 30 7.09 3.13 -20.92
CA HIS A 30 8.41 2.61 -20.60
C HIS A 30 8.30 1.26 -19.84
N PRO A 31 9.11 0.24 -20.17
CA PRO A 31 8.93 -1.12 -19.63
C PRO A 31 9.16 -1.25 -18.12
N LEU A 32 9.91 -0.32 -17.51
CA LEU A 32 10.29 -0.36 -16.09
C LEU A 32 9.61 0.70 -15.23
N VAL A 33 8.90 1.66 -15.81
CA VAL A 33 8.13 2.67 -15.09
C VAL A 33 6.97 3.17 -15.95
N ASP A 34 5.80 3.33 -15.37
CA ASP A 34 4.65 3.92 -16.07
C ASP A 34 3.64 4.53 -15.10
N VAL A 35 2.83 5.45 -15.61
CA VAL A 35 1.68 6.04 -14.93
C VAL A 35 0.44 5.86 -15.80
N VAL A 36 -0.57 5.18 -15.27
CA VAL A 36 -1.83 4.98 -15.98
C VAL A 36 -2.94 5.82 -15.33
N ASP A 37 -3.61 6.62 -16.17
CA ASP A 37 -4.83 7.33 -15.83
C ASP A 37 -6.05 6.47 -16.22
N PHE A 38 -6.69 5.87 -15.24
CA PHE A 38 -7.85 4.99 -15.48
C PHE A 38 -9.07 5.74 -16.05
N SER A 39 -9.16 7.05 -15.85
CA SER A 39 -10.27 7.84 -16.38
C SER A 39 -10.30 7.88 -17.91
N LYS A 40 -9.14 7.69 -18.54
CA LYS A 40 -8.97 7.64 -20.00
C LYS A 40 -9.29 6.29 -20.61
N LEU A 41 -9.48 5.24 -19.78
CA LEU A 41 -9.76 3.90 -20.25
C LEU A 41 -11.25 3.70 -20.52
N PRO A 42 -11.61 2.82 -21.48
CA PRO A 42 -12.98 2.33 -21.60
C PRO A 42 -13.41 1.60 -20.31
N PRO A 43 -14.71 1.43 -20.08
CA PRO A 43 -15.18 0.61 -18.98
C PRO A 43 -14.56 -0.80 -19.03
N ILE A 44 -13.96 -1.24 -17.94
CA ILE A 44 -13.29 -2.54 -17.83
C ILE A 44 -14.11 -3.51 -16.98
N ARG A 45 -13.99 -4.80 -17.28
CA ARG A 45 -14.51 -5.85 -16.40
C ARG A 45 -13.47 -6.14 -15.32
N TYR A 46 -13.89 -6.08 -14.06
CA TYR A 46 -13.05 -6.51 -12.95
C TYR A 46 -13.10 -8.04 -12.79
N ALA A 47 -12.62 -8.75 -13.80
CA ALA A 47 -12.32 -10.18 -13.70
C ALA A 47 -10.80 -10.37 -13.47
N LEU A 48 -10.25 -9.63 -12.50
CA LEU A 48 -8.82 -9.68 -12.29
C LEU A 48 -8.52 -10.64 -11.13
N PRO A 49 -7.95 -11.82 -11.43
CA PRO A 49 -7.52 -12.75 -10.40
C PRO A 49 -6.51 -12.08 -9.47
N ARG A 50 -6.31 -12.67 -8.30
CA ARG A 50 -5.24 -12.26 -7.40
C ARG A 50 -3.92 -12.31 -8.15
N ARG A 51 -3.12 -11.25 -8.02
CA ARG A 51 -1.84 -11.09 -8.71
C ARG A 51 -0.72 -11.00 -7.70
N LEU A 52 0.35 -11.70 -7.98
CA LEU A 52 1.64 -11.51 -7.33
C LEU A 52 2.41 -10.47 -8.14
N PHE A 53 2.71 -9.33 -7.53
CA PHE A 53 3.38 -8.21 -8.21
C PHE A 53 4.89 -8.36 -8.12
N GLY A 54 5.60 -8.19 -9.26
CA GLY A 54 7.06 -8.14 -9.34
C GLY A 54 7.64 -6.72 -9.25
N TYR A 55 6.78 -5.70 -9.08
CA TYR A 55 7.14 -4.28 -9.09
C TYR A 55 6.36 -3.49 -8.03
N TYR A 56 6.82 -2.28 -7.73
CA TYR A 56 6.10 -1.35 -6.88
C TYR A 56 4.93 -0.74 -7.62
N ALA A 57 3.78 -0.65 -6.96
CA ALA A 57 2.61 0.04 -7.48
C ALA A 57 1.96 0.91 -6.41
N VAL A 58 1.59 2.14 -6.78
CA VAL A 58 0.85 3.08 -5.93
C VAL A 58 -0.43 3.45 -6.64
N TYR A 59 -1.55 2.95 -6.12
CA TYR A 59 -2.88 3.21 -6.66
C TYR A 59 -3.52 4.38 -5.96
N LEU A 60 -3.86 5.43 -6.70
CA LEU A 60 -4.75 6.50 -6.24
C LEU A 60 -6.17 6.20 -6.71
N LYS A 61 -7.06 5.96 -5.78
CA LYS A 61 -8.45 5.65 -6.07
C LYS A 61 -9.27 6.92 -6.29
N GLY A 62 -9.97 6.97 -7.41
CA GLY A 62 -10.80 8.12 -7.82
C GLY A 62 -12.32 7.90 -7.73
N SER A 63 -12.80 6.77 -7.15
CA SER A 63 -14.23 6.49 -7.01
C SER A 63 -14.54 5.60 -5.81
N LYS A 64 -15.75 5.78 -5.23
CA LYS A 64 -16.19 5.13 -3.98
C LYS A 64 -16.50 3.63 -4.07
N HIS A 65 -16.54 3.01 -5.26
CA HIS A 65 -17.20 1.71 -5.44
C HIS A 65 -16.28 0.56 -5.85
N THR A 66 -14.99 0.63 -5.54
CA THR A 66 -14.06 -0.45 -5.90
C THR A 66 -13.49 -1.08 -4.62
N ALA A 67 -13.90 -2.32 -4.31
CA ALA A 67 -13.26 -3.09 -3.24
C ALA A 67 -11.94 -3.69 -3.76
N LEU A 68 -10.84 -3.44 -3.06
CA LEU A 68 -9.55 -4.08 -3.29
C LEU A 68 -9.43 -5.30 -2.38
N LEU A 69 -9.04 -6.44 -2.94
CA LEU A 69 -8.68 -7.63 -2.18
C LEU A 69 -7.18 -7.62 -1.94
N TYR A 70 -6.78 -7.60 -0.68
CA TYR A 70 -5.39 -7.75 -0.29
C TYR A 70 -5.27 -8.93 0.68
N GLY A 71 -4.46 -9.90 0.35
CA GLY A 71 -4.41 -11.12 1.13
C GLY A 71 -5.78 -11.79 1.24
N ARG A 72 -6.33 -11.92 2.45
CA ARG A 72 -7.64 -12.53 2.75
C ARG A 72 -8.75 -11.53 3.09
N SER A 73 -8.42 -10.24 3.18
CA SER A 73 -9.33 -9.20 3.64
C SER A 73 -9.92 -8.39 2.48
N LYS A 74 -11.18 -7.97 2.65
CA LYS A 74 -11.93 -7.14 1.72
C LYS A 74 -12.14 -5.77 2.36
N TYR A 75 -11.76 -4.71 1.64
CA TYR A 75 -11.92 -3.34 2.12
C TYR A 75 -12.62 -2.48 1.09
N ASP A 76 -13.56 -1.68 1.58
CA ASP A 76 -14.26 -0.67 0.80
C ASP A 76 -13.55 0.68 1.05
N TYR A 77 -12.88 1.20 0.01
CA TYR A 77 -12.09 2.42 0.10
C TYR A 77 -12.90 3.63 -0.32
N GLU A 78 -12.67 4.74 0.35
CA GLU A 78 -13.18 6.04 -0.04
C GLU A 78 -12.38 6.63 -1.21
N GLU A 79 -12.96 7.61 -1.89
CA GLU A 79 -12.27 8.41 -2.91
C GLU A 79 -11.07 9.14 -2.29
N GLY A 80 -9.97 9.28 -3.06
CA GLY A 80 -8.74 9.89 -2.56
C GLY A 80 -7.85 8.98 -1.71
N THR A 81 -8.09 7.66 -1.72
CA THR A 81 -7.25 6.71 -0.99
C THR A 81 -6.06 6.25 -1.82
N LEU A 82 -4.86 6.28 -1.22
CA LEU A 82 -3.65 5.64 -1.77
C LEU A 82 -3.47 4.24 -1.18
N VAL A 83 -3.15 3.30 -2.07
CA VAL A 83 -2.77 1.92 -1.73
C VAL A 83 -1.41 1.63 -2.31
N PHE A 84 -0.52 1.11 -1.48
CA PHE A 84 0.86 0.79 -1.83
C PHE A 84 1.03 -0.72 -1.93
N ILE A 85 1.70 -1.17 -2.99
CA ILE A 85 2.01 -2.58 -3.24
C ILE A 85 3.50 -2.67 -3.52
N ALA A 86 4.19 -3.51 -2.76
CA ALA A 86 5.60 -3.83 -2.97
C ALA A 86 5.78 -5.10 -3.82
N PRO A 87 6.94 -5.31 -4.44
CA PRO A 87 7.28 -6.58 -5.06
C PRO A 87 7.13 -7.76 -4.10
N GLY A 88 6.56 -8.87 -4.58
CA GLY A 88 6.27 -10.06 -3.77
C GLY A 88 4.94 -10.04 -3.04
N GLN A 89 4.18 -8.96 -3.09
CA GLN A 89 2.85 -8.89 -2.49
C GLN A 89 1.76 -9.38 -3.45
N VAL A 90 0.72 -9.99 -2.87
CA VAL A 90 -0.46 -10.46 -3.60
C VAL A 90 -1.60 -9.49 -3.37
N ALA A 91 -2.04 -8.86 -4.45
CA ALA A 91 -3.23 -8.01 -4.44
C ALA A 91 -4.17 -8.35 -5.60
N GLY A 92 -5.43 -7.96 -5.50
CA GLY A 92 -6.43 -8.17 -6.54
C GLY A 92 -7.68 -7.35 -6.26
N MET A 93 -8.62 -7.39 -7.18
CA MET A 93 -9.95 -6.83 -7.00
C MET A 93 -10.96 -7.97 -6.90
N GLU A 94 -12.08 -7.73 -6.22
CA GLU A 94 -13.17 -8.67 -6.24
C GLU A 94 -13.70 -8.82 -7.67
N GLU A 95 -13.87 -10.07 -8.12
CA GLU A 95 -14.46 -10.34 -9.43
C GLU A 95 -15.84 -9.69 -9.51
N ASN A 96 -16.03 -8.85 -10.51
CA ASN A 96 -17.32 -8.30 -10.83
C ASN A 96 -17.53 -8.39 -12.34
N GLU A 97 -18.55 -9.12 -12.74
CA GLU A 97 -18.89 -9.33 -14.16
C GLU A 97 -19.37 -8.04 -14.84
N GLN A 98 -19.70 -7.01 -14.10
CA GLN A 98 -20.19 -5.75 -14.64
C GLN A 98 -19.05 -4.88 -15.16
N LEU A 99 -19.24 -4.33 -16.37
CA LEU A 99 -18.40 -3.26 -16.90
C LEU A 99 -18.51 -2.02 -16.01
N ARG A 100 -17.39 -1.55 -15.48
CA ARG A 100 -17.35 -0.32 -14.69
C ARG A 100 -16.31 0.64 -15.23
N LYS A 101 -16.65 1.92 -15.23
CA LYS A 101 -15.66 2.97 -15.45
C LYS A 101 -14.87 3.16 -14.17
N VAL A 102 -13.57 3.02 -14.26
CA VAL A 102 -12.63 3.25 -13.16
C VAL A 102 -12.09 4.66 -13.28
N ASN A 103 -11.93 5.33 -12.15
CA ASN A 103 -11.25 6.62 -12.07
C ASN A 103 -10.06 6.50 -11.10
N GLY A 104 -9.07 7.33 -11.30
CA GLY A 104 -7.86 7.37 -10.49
C GLY A 104 -6.61 7.06 -11.31
N TYR A 105 -5.52 6.83 -10.61
CA TYR A 105 -4.21 6.65 -11.20
C TYR A 105 -3.51 5.43 -10.61
N VAL A 106 -2.58 4.86 -11.37
CA VAL A 106 -1.55 3.99 -10.81
C VAL A 106 -0.18 4.43 -11.29
N LEU A 107 0.73 4.63 -10.34
CA LEU A 107 2.16 4.73 -10.57
C LEU A 107 2.76 3.35 -10.39
N MET A 108 3.52 2.87 -11.37
CA MET A 108 4.22 1.59 -11.34
C MET A 108 5.69 1.80 -11.64
N PHE A 109 6.58 1.17 -10.88
CA PHE A 109 8.01 1.21 -11.16
C PHE A 109 8.70 -0.09 -10.69
N HIS A 110 9.52 -0.64 -11.56
CA HIS A 110 10.23 -1.89 -11.31
C HIS A 110 11.50 -1.65 -10.48
N PRO A 111 11.92 -2.56 -9.60
CA PRO A 111 13.18 -2.42 -8.86
C PRO A 111 14.40 -2.15 -9.76
N ASP A 112 14.44 -2.72 -10.96
CA ASP A 112 15.54 -2.49 -11.90
C ASP A 112 15.63 -1.04 -12.41
N PHE A 113 14.52 -0.30 -12.43
CA PHE A 113 14.53 1.13 -12.74
C PHE A 113 15.28 1.95 -11.70
N LEU A 114 15.22 1.50 -10.44
CA LEU A 114 15.83 2.19 -9.30
C LEU A 114 17.33 1.93 -9.17
N ARG A 115 17.87 0.91 -9.86
CA ARG A 115 19.30 0.52 -9.74
C ARG A 115 20.22 1.68 -10.05
N GLY A 116 21.17 1.93 -9.13
CA GLY A 116 22.16 2.99 -9.22
C GLY A 116 21.62 4.38 -8.90
N THR A 117 20.38 4.51 -8.46
CA THR A 117 19.78 5.79 -8.08
C THR A 117 19.72 5.96 -6.55
N SER A 118 19.51 7.19 -6.09
CA SER A 118 19.32 7.50 -4.66
C SER A 118 18.10 6.79 -4.06
N LEU A 119 17.07 6.53 -4.87
CA LEU A 119 15.83 5.90 -4.44
C LEU A 119 16.02 4.38 -4.18
N GLU A 120 17.01 3.72 -4.77
CA GLU A 120 17.26 2.28 -4.56
C GLU A 120 17.44 1.91 -3.09
N GLN A 121 18.15 2.75 -2.32
CA GLN A 121 18.32 2.53 -0.88
C GLN A 121 17.15 3.14 -0.09
N LYS A 122 16.66 4.31 -0.51
CA LYS A 122 15.62 5.05 0.19
C LYS A 122 14.27 4.32 0.19
N ILE A 123 13.95 3.56 -0.86
CA ILE A 123 12.67 2.82 -0.98
C ILE A 123 12.43 1.87 0.20
N LYS A 124 13.48 1.31 0.79
CA LYS A 124 13.42 0.39 1.93
C LYS A 124 12.97 1.07 3.23
N HIS A 125 13.06 2.39 3.29
CA HIS A 125 12.68 3.17 4.47
C HIS A 125 11.23 3.65 4.43
N TYR A 126 10.53 3.47 3.31
CA TYR A 126 9.11 3.77 3.21
C TYR A 126 8.29 2.60 3.78
N SER A 127 8.09 2.61 5.11
CA SER A 127 7.40 1.54 5.88
C SER A 127 6.00 1.22 5.37
N TYR A 128 5.32 2.21 4.80
CA TYR A 128 3.94 2.08 4.33
C TYR A 128 3.77 1.13 3.11
N PHE A 129 4.84 0.74 2.43
CA PHE A 129 4.77 -0.38 1.46
C PHE A 129 4.57 -1.75 2.13
N SER A 130 4.71 -1.81 3.45
CA SER A 130 4.48 -3.01 4.25
C SER A 130 3.26 -2.90 5.17
N TYR A 131 2.46 -1.85 5.00
CA TYR A 131 1.20 -1.68 5.72
C TYR A 131 0.11 -2.57 5.12
N ASP A 132 -0.87 -2.94 5.96
CA ASP A 132 -2.06 -3.61 5.48
C ASP A 132 -3.02 -2.62 4.81
N THR A 133 -3.93 -3.12 4.01
CA THR A 133 -4.84 -2.28 3.23
C THR A 133 -5.84 -1.48 4.06
N ASN A 134 -6.20 -1.95 5.27
CA ASN A 134 -7.00 -1.20 6.23
C ASN A 134 -6.26 0.01 6.83
N GLU A 135 -4.94 0.09 6.60
CA GLU A 135 -4.06 1.16 7.01
C GLU A 135 -3.74 2.13 5.85
N ALA A 136 -4.54 2.09 4.80
CA ALA A 136 -4.35 2.90 3.60
C ALA A 136 -4.38 4.40 3.91
N LEU A 137 -3.68 5.17 3.09
CA LEU A 137 -3.56 6.62 3.23
C LEU A 137 -4.74 7.33 2.58
N HIS A 138 -5.49 8.09 3.35
CA HIS A 138 -6.58 8.93 2.86
C HIS A 138 -6.08 10.37 2.66
N LEU A 139 -6.13 10.84 1.41
CA LEU A 139 -5.68 12.17 1.03
C LEU A 139 -6.79 13.21 1.21
N THR A 140 -6.40 14.41 1.64
CA THR A 140 -7.21 15.61 1.42
C THR A 140 -7.18 16.02 -0.05
N GLU A 141 -8.07 16.88 -0.50
CA GLU A 141 -8.07 17.39 -1.89
C GLU A 141 -6.76 18.10 -2.26
N GLN A 142 -6.18 18.84 -1.32
CA GLN A 142 -4.89 19.50 -1.54
C GLN A 142 -3.75 18.49 -1.69
N GLU A 143 -3.70 17.47 -0.83
CA GLU A 143 -2.71 16.40 -0.90
C GLU A 143 -2.86 15.58 -2.18
N ARG A 144 -4.10 15.31 -2.59
CA ARG A 144 -4.41 14.65 -3.86
C ARG A 144 -3.87 15.45 -5.05
N THR A 145 -4.08 16.76 -5.06
CA THR A 145 -3.57 17.65 -6.11
C THR A 145 -2.05 17.55 -6.21
N VAL A 146 -1.34 17.69 -5.10
CA VAL A 146 0.13 17.59 -5.05
C VAL A 146 0.62 16.23 -5.56
N PHE A 147 -0.03 15.15 -5.14
CA PHE A 147 0.35 13.80 -5.58
C PHE A 147 0.12 13.62 -7.09
N VAL A 148 -1.04 14.06 -7.60
CA VAL A 148 -1.36 13.98 -9.05
C VAL A 148 -0.41 14.83 -9.89
N GLU A 149 0.01 16.01 -9.42
CA GLU A 149 1.01 16.82 -10.10
C GLU A 149 2.33 16.07 -10.30
N CYS A 150 2.81 15.34 -9.28
CA CYS A 150 3.99 14.48 -9.43
C CYS A 150 3.77 13.42 -10.53
N LEU A 151 2.59 12.77 -10.55
CA LEU A 151 2.26 11.78 -11.58
C LEU A 151 2.25 12.37 -12.99
N MET A 152 1.69 13.58 -13.15
CA MET A 152 1.66 14.27 -14.44
C MET A 152 3.09 14.57 -14.93
N ARG A 153 3.98 15.03 -14.06
CA ARG A 153 5.39 15.27 -14.42
C ARG A 153 6.09 13.99 -14.86
N ILE A 154 5.84 12.88 -14.18
CA ILE A 154 6.37 11.57 -14.59
C ILE A 154 5.84 11.20 -15.99
N GLN A 155 4.55 11.41 -16.27
CA GLN A 155 3.97 11.12 -17.60
C GLN A 155 4.57 12.03 -18.69
N ASP A 156 4.81 13.30 -18.40
CA ASP A 156 5.43 14.24 -19.34
C ASP A 156 6.84 13.75 -19.73
N GLU A 157 7.66 13.36 -18.74
CA GLU A 157 9.00 12.82 -18.98
C GLU A 157 8.97 11.49 -19.75
N LEU A 158 8.03 10.60 -19.42
CA LEU A 158 7.85 9.33 -20.13
C LEU A 158 7.43 9.51 -21.58
N SER A 159 6.71 10.58 -21.89
CA SER A 159 6.23 10.88 -23.23
C SER A 159 7.35 11.40 -24.16
N ASN A 160 8.40 11.97 -23.59
CA ASN A 160 9.55 12.55 -24.30
C ASN A 160 10.87 12.04 -23.67
N PHE A 161 10.99 10.74 -23.49
CA PHE A 161 12.07 10.11 -22.74
C PHE A 161 13.44 10.33 -23.41
N ASP A 162 14.38 10.92 -22.66
CA ASP A 162 15.77 11.18 -23.06
C ASP A 162 16.78 10.69 -21.98
N GLU A 163 18.06 11.06 -22.13
CA GLU A 163 19.13 10.62 -21.21
C GLU A 163 18.95 11.15 -19.77
N GLN A 164 18.27 12.30 -19.58
CA GLN A 164 18.06 12.91 -18.27
C GLN A 164 16.71 12.50 -17.65
N SER A 165 15.79 12.01 -18.45
CA SER A 165 14.43 11.65 -18.00
C SER A 165 14.43 10.62 -16.87
N LYS A 166 15.39 9.67 -16.85
CA LYS A 166 15.47 8.69 -15.77
C LYS A 166 15.65 9.36 -14.40
N ASP A 167 16.57 10.30 -14.30
CA ASP A 167 16.89 10.98 -13.04
C ASP A 167 15.73 11.87 -12.60
N LEU A 168 15.12 12.62 -13.53
CA LEU A 168 13.94 13.43 -13.24
C LEU A 168 12.74 12.60 -12.79
N ILE A 169 12.48 11.47 -13.45
CA ILE A 169 11.41 10.54 -13.04
C ILE A 169 11.67 10.00 -11.63
N VAL A 170 12.91 9.59 -11.32
CA VAL A 170 13.28 9.11 -9.98
C VAL A 170 13.08 10.20 -8.93
N ASP A 171 13.41 11.46 -9.24
CA ASP A 171 13.21 12.60 -8.34
C ASP A 171 11.72 12.86 -8.10
N TYR A 172 10.87 12.82 -9.14
CA TYR A 172 9.42 12.96 -8.98
C TYR A 172 8.80 11.79 -8.21
N ILE A 173 9.25 10.55 -8.44
CA ILE A 173 8.81 9.39 -7.64
C ILE A 173 9.22 9.60 -6.17
N THR A 174 10.46 10.00 -5.93
CA THR A 174 10.97 10.26 -4.58
C THR A 174 10.15 11.35 -3.89
N LEU A 175 9.88 12.46 -4.58
CA LEU A 175 9.07 13.55 -4.07
C LEU A 175 7.65 13.09 -3.70
N ALA A 176 6.99 12.34 -4.59
CA ALA A 176 5.66 11.80 -4.34
C ALA A 176 5.64 10.88 -3.10
N LEU A 177 6.64 10.02 -2.96
CA LEU A 177 6.76 9.11 -1.82
C LEU A 177 7.11 9.85 -0.51
N ASP A 178 7.93 10.90 -0.56
CA ASP A 178 8.23 11.75 0.60
C ASP A 178 6.98 12.53 1.07
N TYR A 179 6.15 13.01 0.13
CA TYR A 179 4.86 13.59 0.48
C TYR A 179 3.95 12.59 1.19
N CYS A 180 3.95 11.31 0.78
CA CYS A 180 3.17 10.28 1.45
C CYS A 180 3.56 10.09 2.92
N ILE A 181 4.86 10.23 3.29
CA ILE A 181 5.28 10.25 4.71
C ILE A 181 4.56 11.38 5.45
N ARG A 182 4.59 12.60 4.92
CA ARG A 182 3.94 13.76 5.55
C ARG A 182 2.44 13.59 5.67
N PHE A 183 1.81 12.97 4.66
CA PHE A 183 0.36 12.71 4.65
C PHE A 183 -0.02 11.64 5.68
N TYR A 184 0.80 10.59 5.86
CA TYR A 184 0.64 9.64 6.95
C TYR A 184 0.82 10.32 8.32
N ASP A 185 1.81 11.21 8.45
CA ASP A 185 2.02 11.97 9.70
C ASP A 185 0.78 12.78 10.06
N ARG A 186 0.22 13.52 9.10
CA ARG A 186 -1.06 14.21 9.29
C ARG A 186 -2.18 13.24 9.66
N GLN A 187 -2.30 12.08 8.95
CA GLN A 187 -3.34 11.10 9.21
C GLN A 187 -3.22 10.50 10.62
N PHE A 188 -2.02 10.20 11.10
CA PHE A 188 -1.81 9.76 12.48
C PHE A 188 -2.27 10.83 13.48
N HIS A 189 -1.94 12.11 13.26
CA HIS A 189 -2.38 13.20 14.14
C HIS A 189 -3.90 13.40 14.11
N THR A 190 -4.54 13.38 12.95
CA THR A 190 -5.99 13.58 12.83
C THR A 190 -6.82 12.40 13.34
N ARG A 191 -6.22 11.21 13.42
CA ARG A 191 -6.84 10.00 13.97
C ARG A 191 -6.45 9.75 15.43
N SER A 192 -6.04 10.77 16.18
CA SER A 192 -5.58 10.64 17.56
C SER A 192 -6.52 9.84 18.46
N ILE A 193 -7.85 10.03 18.35
CA ILE A 193 -8.85 9.26 19.14
C ILE A 193 -8.75 7.76 18.83
N VAL A 194 -8.67 7.40 17.53
CA VAL A 194 -8.53 5.99 17.10
C VAL A 194 -7.18 5.41 17.52
N ASN A 195 -6.12 6.22 17.43
CA ASN A 195 -4.78 5.82 17.86
C ASN A 195 -4.71 5.60 19.37
N HIS A 196 -5.34 6.46 20.17
CA HIS A 196 -5.46 6.25 21.62
C HIS A 196 -6.24 4.98 21.95
N ASP A 197 -7.30 4.65 21.21
CA ASP A 197 -8.02 3.38 21.36
C ASP A 197 -7.11 2.18 21.04
N ILE A 198 -6.33 2.25 19.97
CA ILE A 198 -5.35 1.20 19.62
C ILE A 198 -4.31 1.04 20.73
N LEU A 199 -3.76 2.15 21.27
CA LEU A 199 -2.82 2.10 22.39
C LEU A 199 -3.45 1.51 23.64
N ALA A 200 -4.67 1.90 23.99
CA ALA A 200 -5.39 1.34 25.14
C ALA A 200 -5.63 -0.16 24.98
N ARG A 201 -5.96 -0.61 23.77
CA ARG A 201 -6.09 -2.05 23.45
C ARG A 201 -4.75 -2.77 23.53
N LEU A 202 -3.65 -2.15 23.08
CA LEU A 202 -2.30 -2.70 23.22
C LEU A 202 -1.91 -2.85 24.70
N GLU A 203 -2.15 -1.81 25.50
CA GLU A 203 -1.89 -1.84 26.95
C GLU A 203 -2.66 -2.98 27.64
N LYS A 204 -3.95 -3.08 27.34
CA LYS A 204 -4.79 -4.16 27.87
C LYS A 204 -4.29 -5.53 27.44
N LEU A 205 -3.95 -5.70 26.16
CA LEU A 205 -3.39 -6.95 25.64
C LEU A 205 -2.12 -7.36 26.40
N LEU A 206 -1.23 -6.40 26.67
CA LEU A 206 0.00 -6.65 27.42
C LEU A 206 -0.28 -6.98 28.89
N ASP A 207 -1.22 -6.27 29.53
CA ASP A 207 -1.63 -6.57 30.90
C ASP A 207 -2.22 -7.98 31.03
N ASP A 208 -3.10 -8.36 30.11
CA ASP A 208 -3.69 -9.70 30.06
C ASP A 208 -2.62 -10.79 29.80
N TYR A 209 -1.65 -10.50 28.91
CA TYR A 209 -0.55 -11.41 28.59
C TYR A 209 0.32 -11.66 29.82
N PHE A 210 0.82 -10.59 30.48
CA PHE A 210 1.72 -10.71 31.61
C PHE A 210 1.05 -11.20 32.91
N SER A 211 -0.27 -11.04 33.03
CA SER A 211 -1.05 -11.58 34.14
C SER A 211 -1.38 -13.07 33.99
N SER A 212 -1.11 -13.66 32.86
CA SER A 212 -1.38 -15.05 32.54
C SER A 212 -0.14 -15.94 32.74
N SER A 213 -0.29 -17.26 32.54
CA SER A 213 0.84 -18.20 32.49
C SER A 213 1.57 -18.23 31.15
N VAL A 214 1.10 -17.45 30.15
CA VAL A 214 1.64 -17.46 28.77
C VAL A 214 3.11 -17.04 28.71
N PRO A 215 3.59 -16.02 29.46
CA PRO A 215 5.00 -15.65 29.47
C PRO A 215 5.95 -16.79 29.89
N LEU A 216 5.50 -17.64 30.79
CA LEU A 216 6.30 -18.77 31.23
C LEU A 216 6.45 -19.88 30.18
N ILE A 217 5.51 -19.95 29.24
CA ILE A 217 5.46 -20.98 28.20
C ILE A 217 6.03 -20.45 26.87
N LYS A 218 5.66 -19.24 26.48
CA LYS A 218 5.97 -18.64 25.16
C LYS A 218 7.03 -17.54 25.22
N GLY A 219 7.48 -17.13 26.40
CA GLY A 219 8.41 -16.01 26.58
C GLY A 219 7.73 -14.64 26.47
N LEU A 220 8.51 -13.59 26.22
CA LEU A 220 8.01 -12.23 26.09
C LEU A 220 7.27 -12.05 24.75
N PRO A 221 6.17 -11.26 24.71
CA PRO A 221 5.48 -10.95 23.47
C PRO A 221 6.37 -10.08 22.57
N ASN A 222 6.34 -10.33 21.28
CA ASN A 222 7.01 -9.50 20.29
C ASN A 222 6.01 -8.58 19.58
N VAL A 223 6.53 -7.65 18.77
CA VAL A 223 5.69 -6.67 18.04
C VAL A 223 4.74 -7.37 17.05
N GLN A 224 5.19 -8.47 16.42
CA GLN A 224 4.36 -9.24 15.49
C GLN A 224 3.13 -9.82 16.21
N TYR A 225 3.33 -10.47 17.36
CA TYR A 225 2.22 -11.01 18.17
C TYR A 225 1.20 -9.91 18.52
N CYS A 226 1.68 -8.76 19.00
CA CYS A 226 0.78 -7.65 19.35
C CYS A 226 0.03 -7.10 18.13
N ALA A 227 0.69 -7.01 16.98
CA ALA A 227 0.08 -6.54 15.75
C ALA A 227 -1.00 -7.50 15.24
N ASP A 228 -0.72 -8.81 15.25
CA ASP A 228 -1.67 -9.85 14.85
C ASP A 228 -2.94 -9.83 15.74
N GLU A 229 -2.78 -9.73 17.07
CA GLU A 229 -3.90 -9.63 18.01
C GLU A 229 -4.74 -8.36 17.83
N LEU A 230 -4.12 -7.26 17.39
CA LEU A 230 -4.79 -6.00 17.11
C LEU A 230 -5.32 -5.88 15.67
N CYS A 231 -5.07 -6.91 14.82
CA CYS A 231 -5.40 -6.92 13.39
C CYS A 231 -4.74 -5.76 12.62
N LEU A 232 -3.46 -5.49 12.91
CA LEU A 232 -2.64 -4.46 12.29
C LEU A 232 -1.38 -5.08 11.69
N SER A 233 -0.77 -4.38 10.72
CA SER A 233 0.57 -4.73 10.28
C SER A 233 1.61 -4.36 11.34
N THR A 234 2.69 -5.13 11.41
CA THR A 234 3.79 -4.90 12.37
C THR A 234 4.41 -3.51 12.20
N ASN A 235 4.55 -3.07 10.95
CA ASN A 235 5.14 -1.78 10.65
C ASN A 235 4.23 -0.61 11.03
N TYR A 236 2.91 -0.73 10.75
CA TYR A 236 1.94 0.29 11.15
C TYR A 236 1.88 0.43 12.69
N LEU A 237 1.77 -0.70 13.42
CA LEU A 237 1.80 -0.67 14.89
C LEU A 237 3.08 -0.04 15.41
N SER A 238 4.24 -0.38 14.81
CA SER A 238 5.54 0.18 15.20
C SER A 238 5.61 1.68 15.01
N ASP A 239 5.12 2.17 13.86
CA ASP A 239 5.13 3.59 13.54
C ASP A 239 4.11 4.36 14.41
N LEU A 240 2.92 3.80 14.64
CA LEU A 240 1.92 4.36 15.53
C LEU A 240 2.45 4.50 16.96
N VAL A 241 2.97 3.42 17.55
CA VAL A 241 3.51 3.46 18.92
C VAL A 241 4.63 4.47 19.04
N ARG A 242 5.55 4.49 18.07
CA ARG A 242 6.68 5.45 18.08
C ARG A 242 6.20 6.90 18.00
N LYS A 243 5.18 7.20 17.20
CA LYS A 243 4.63 8.54 17.05
C LYS A 243 3.90 9.02 18.30
N GLU A 244 3.09 8.13 18.89
CA GLU A 244 2.28 8.47 20.06
C GLU A 244 3.10 8.50 21.37
N THR A 245 4.13 7.64 21.50
CA THR A 245 4.89 7.47 22.76
C THR A 245 6.33 7.98 22.71
N GLY A 246 6.87 8.27 21.52
CA GLY A 246 8.26 8.67 21.32
C GLY A 246 9.28 7.53 21.45
N ILE A 247 8.86 6.29 21.72
CA ILE A 247 9.73 5.11 21.84
C ILE A 247 9.33 4.01 20.87
N SER A 248 10.26 3.10 20.54
CA SER A 248 9.93 1.97 19.67
C SER A 248 8.91 1.04 20.30
N ALA A 249 8.07 0.38 19.49
CA ALA A 249 7.07 -0.57 19.96
C ALA A 249 7.69 -1.71 20.79
N LEU A 250 8.86 -2.22 20.38
CA LEU A 250 9.58 -3.24 21.15
C LEU A 250 9.96 -2.73 22.55
N LYS A 251 10.48 -1.49 22.63
CA LYS A 251 10.84 -0.88 23.92
C LYS A 251 9.60 -0.61 24.78
N HIS A 252 8.47 -0.25 24.16
CA HIS A 252 7.20 -0.07 24.84
C HIS A 252 6.71 -1.37 25.46
N ILE A 253 6.72 -2.47 24.70
CA ILE A 253 6.35 -3.83 25.17
C ILE A 253 7.23 -4.28 26.33
N HIS A 254 8.55 -4.06 26.26
CA HIS A 254 9.49 -4.49 27.30
C HIS A 254 9.48 -3.62 28.57
N ARG A 255 8.77 -2.50 28.59
CA ARG A 255 8.59 -1.67 29.78
C ARG A 255 7.43 -2.09 30.68
N LYS A 256 6.54 -2.95 30.16
CA LYS A 256 5.47 -3.59 30.91
C LYS A 256 5.98 -4.78 31.72
#